data_97e5aa5b09dc58e5d01f3215f49be123
#
_entry.id   97e5aa5b09dc58e5d01f3215f49be123
#
_cell.length_a   1.000
_cell.length_b   1.000
_cell.length_c   1.000
_cell.angle_alpha   90.00
_cell.angle_beta   90.00
_cell.angle_gamma   90.00
#
_symmetry.space_group_name_H-M   'P 1'
#
loop_
_entity.id
_entity.type
_entity.pdbx_description
1 polymer ?
#
loop_
_entity_poly.entity_id
_entity_poly.type
_entity_poly.pdbx_seq_one_letter_code
_entity_poly.pdbx_strand_id
1 'polypeptide(L)'
;MKKRLAIAISFLLAFMLFLSACGGSTIRMATGGNTGTYYAYGTAIGQVLGEKTDLSFNIQSTGASKANIQLIAAGEVDLAIVQNDVMDYAYKGTDLFTGEQTQDFSAMAALYAEVCQIVADPSAGITSIEDLKGKNVSVGDAGSGVEFNAKQILEAYGITFDDINKQNLSFSASADALKDKKIDAFFCTAGAPTSAITDLATSNAITILNVDDEHAQALIADYPFYAQYPIPAGTYNGVDEEVKTLAVKATFIVSNKLSEDTVYQMTKALFENKDAITTAHAKGAELDPAYAVESISVPFHPGAEKYFKEIGALS
;
A
#
# COMPACT_ATOMS: atom_id res chain seq x y z
N MET A 1 26.43 -60.12 -8.76
CA MET A 1 25.11 -59.42 -8.68
C MET A 1 25.07 -58.31 -7.62
N LYS A 2 25.53 -58.55 -6.38
CA LYS A 2 25.45 -57.51 -5.27
C LYS A 2 26.21 -56.21 -5.55
N LYS A 3 27.37 -56.20 -6.24
CA LYS A 3 28.15 -55.00 -6.57
C LYS A 3 27.50 -54.13 -7.68
N ARG A 4 26.80 -54.76 -8.64
CA ARG A 4 26.09 -54.01 -9.72
C ARG A 4 24.79 -53.38 -9.20
N LEU A 5 24.16 -54.00 -8.19
CA LEU A 5 22.96 -53.43 -7.53
C LEU A 5 23.31 -52.22 -6.67
N ALA A 6 24.45 -52.22 -5.97
CA ALA A 6 24.92 -51.11 -5.16
C ALA A 6 25.26 -49.85 -6.01
N ILE A 7 25.86 -50.05 -7.20
CA ILE A 7 26.18 -48.95 -8.12
C ILE A 7 24.89 -48.33 -8.72
N ALA A 8 23.88 -49.15 -9.04
CA ALA A 8 22.60 -48.67 -9.57
C ALA A 8 21.82 -47.86 -8.50
N ILE A 9 21.86 -48.25 -7.24
CA ILE A 9 21.21 -47.53 -6.12
C ILE A 9 21.93 -46.20 -5.84
N SER A 10 23.28 -46.16 -5.93
CA SER A 10 24.05 -44.92 -5.75
C SER A 10 23.78 -43.90 -6.89
N PHE A 11 23.56 -44.34 -8.13
CA PHE A 11 23.19 -43.45 -9.23
C PHE A 11 21.76 -42.97 -9.12
N LEU A 12 20.83 -43.77 -8.61
CA LEU A 12 19.45 -43.38 -8.37
C LEU A 12 19.33 -42.36 -7.24
N LEU A 13 20.09 -42.49 -6.15
CA LEU A 13 20.15 -41.51 -5.05
C LEU A 13 20.80 -40.19 -5.49
N ALA A 14 21.85 -40.23 -6.32
CA ALA A 14 22.48 -39.03 -6.88
C ALA A 14 21.53 -38.28 -7.84
N PHE A 15 20.71 -38.99 -8.62
CA PHE A 15 19.75 -38.40 -9.53
C PHE A 15 18.54 -37.76 -8.79
N MET A 16 18.13 -38.31 -7.63
CA MET A 16 17.08 -37.69 -6.79
C MET A 16 17.53 -36.41 -6.10
N LEU A 17 18.84 -36.21 -5.87
CA LEU A 17 19.36 -34.95 -5.29
C LEU A 17 19.42 -33.81 -6.30
N PHE A 18 19.36 -34.05 -7.61
CA PHE A 18 19.33 -33.02 -8.64
C PHE A 18 17.91 -32.57 -9.02
N LEU A 19 16.85 -33.24 -8.60
CA LEU A 19 15.46 -32.89 -8.86
C LEU A 19 14.88 -31.87 -7.86
N SER A 20 15.61 -31.48 -6.82
CA SER A 20 15.17 -30.54 -5.79
C SER A 20 15.55 -29.07 -6.08
N ALA A 21 16.14 -28.76 -7.26
CA ALA A 21 16.71 -27.44 -7.55
C ALA A 21 15.94 -26.62 -8.62
N CYS A 22 14.72 -27.01 -8.97
CA CYS A 22 13.90 -26.25 -9.93
C CYS A 22 12.53 -25.85 -9.34
N GLY A 23 12.48 -25.46 -8.07
CA GLY A 23 11.34 -24.75 -7.51
C GLY A 23 11.78 -23.32 -7.17
N GLY A 24 11.49 -22.36 -8.03
CA GLY A 24 11.69 -20.96 -7.72
C GLY A 24 11.03 -20.63 -6.38
N SER A 25 11.65 -19.80 -5.56
CA SER A 25 11.11 -19.38 -4.27
C SER A 25 9.79 -18.63 -4.48
N THR A 26 8.72 -19.04 -3.79
CA THR A 26 7.44 -18.33 -3.84
C THR A 26 7.46 -17.20 -2.81
N ILE A 27 7.29 -15.97 -3.26
CA ILE A 27 7.17 -14.77 -2.44
C ILE A 27 5.69 -14.55 -2.11
N ARG A 28 5.35 -14.60 -0.84
CA ARG A 28 4.00 -14.30 -0.35
C ARG A 28 3.90 -12.79 -0.16
N MET A 29 3.02 -12.14 -0.93
CA MET A 29 2.86 -10.69 -0.93
C MET A 29 1.51 -10.31 -0.31
N ALA A 30 1.55 -9.55 0.78
CA ALA A 30 0.36 -8.94 1.38
C ALA A 30 0.07 -7.57 0.73
N THR A 31 -1.19 -7.30 0.46
CA THR A 31 -1.65 -6.08 -0.23
C THR A 31 -2.74 -5.35 0.57
N GLY A 32 -3.92 -5.17 0.04
CA GLY A 32 -5.08 -4.51 0.66
C GLY A 32 -6.38 -5.12 0.15
N GLY A 33 -7.49 -4.44 0.34
CA GLY A 33 -8.78 -4.85 -0.19
C GLY A 33 -8.80 -4.89 -1.73
N ASN A 34 -9.62 -5.77 -2.31
CA ASN A 34 -9.64 -6.08 -3.75
C ASN A 34 -9.96 -4.89 -4.67
N THR A 35 -10.63 -3.85 -4.16
CA THR A 35 -10.97 -2.62 -4.90
C THR A 35 -10.01 -1.47 -4.62
N GLY A 36 -8.96 -1.71 -3.82
CA GLY A 36 -7.88 -0.78 -3.53
C GLY A 36 -6.69 -0.96 -4.47
N THR A 37 -5.88 0.08 -4.57
CA THR A 37 -4.71 0.11 -5.47
C THR A 37 -3.65 -0.94 -5.09
N TYR A 38 -3.45 -1.23 -3.80
CA TYR A 38 -2.46 -2.24 -3.35
C TYR A 38 -2.66 -3.59 -4.02
N TYR A 39 -3.91 -4.08 -4.07
CA TYR A 39 -4.19 -5.40 -4.64
C TYR A 39 -3.98 -5.44 -6.16
N ALA A 40 -4.56 -4.46 -6.88
CA ALA A 40 -4.44 -4.41 -8.33
C ALA A 40 -3.00 -4.19 -8.79
N TYR A 41 -2.30 -3.23 -8.17
CA TYR A 41 -0.92 -2.89 -8.52
C TYR A 41 0.06 -3.98 -8.07
N GLY A 42 -0.12 -4.52 -6.84
CA GLY A 42 0.68 -5.64 -6.36
C GLY A 42 0.54 -6.89 -7.23
N THR A 43 -0.65 -7.15 -7.78
CA THR A 43 -0.88 -8.24 -8.75
C THR A 43 -0.12 -7.99 -10.05
N ALA A 44 -0.19 -6.78 -10.60
CA ALA A 44 0.54 -6.40 -11.82
C ALA A 44 2.06 -6.52 -11.63
N ILE A 45 2.58 -6.01 -10.50
CA ILE A 45 4.01 -6.12 -10.16
C ILE A 45 4.40 -7.59 -10.02
N GLY A 46 3.65 -8.39 -9.23
CA GLY A 46 3.96 -9.81 -9.01
C GLY A 46 3.99 -10.62 -10.30
N GLN A 47 3.07 -10.31 -11.24
CA GLN A 47 3.08 -10.94 -12.57
C GLN A 47 4.35 -10.58 -13.34
N VAL A 48 4.67 -9.29 -13.48
CA VAL A 48 5.85 -8.85 -14.25
C VAL A 48 7.15 -9.37 -13.61
N LEU A 49 7.29 -9.28 -12.29
CA LEU A 49 8.48 -9.79 -11.62
C LEU A 49 8.61 -11.31 -11.78
N GLY A 50 7.50 -12.05 -11.72
CA GLY A 50 7.49 -13.50 -11.95
C GLY A 50 7.92 -13.89 -13.37
N GLU A 51 7.64 -13.04 -14.38
CA GLU A 51 8.10 -13.22 -15.76
C GLU A 51 9.58 -12.83 -15.97
N LYS A 52 10.12 -11.99 -15.11
CA LYS A 52 11.47 -11.40 -15.26
C LYS A 52 12.51 -11.96 -14.28
N THR A 53 12.10 -12.79 -13.36
CA THR A 53 12.96 -13.44 -12.36
C THR A 53 12.60 -14.93 -12.25
N ASP A 54 13.40 -15.70 -11.53
CA ASP A 54 13.07 -17.10 -11.19
C ASP A 54 12.15 -17.19 -9.95
N LEU A 55 11.49 -16.10 -9.55
CA LEU A 55 10.57 -16.02 -8.43
C LEU A 55 9.13 -16.24 -8.88
N SER A 56 8.31 -16.79 -8.00
CA SER A 56 6.86 -16.79 -8.15
C SER A 56 6.22 -15.97 -7.04
N PHE A 57 5.02 -15.42 -7.28
CA PHE A 57 4.36 -14.53 -6.33
C PHE A 57 2.96 -15.06 -5.99
N ASN A 58 2.65 -15.09 -4.68
CA ASN A 58 1.32 -15.37 -4.16
C ASN A 58 0.77 -14.07 -3.55
N ILE A 59 -0.21 -13.46 -4.21
CA ILE A 59 -0.76 -12.16 -3.84
C ILE A 59 -1.97 -12.37 -2.93
N GLN A 60 -1.96 -11.75 -1.75
CA GLN A 60 -2.99 -11.89 -0.73
C GLN A 60 -3.70 -10.55 -0.49
N SER A 61 -5.03 -10.58 -0.49
CA SER A 61 -5.86 -9.47 -0.02
C SER A 61 -5.89 -9.47 1.51
N THR A 62 -5.75 -8.30 2.13
CA THR A 62 -5.63 -8.13 3.57
C THR A 62 -6.35 -6.87 4.06
N GLY A 63 -6.30 -6.60 5.39
CA GLY A 63 -6.72 -5.35 6.01
C GLY A 63 -5.70 -4.20 5.88
N ALA A 64 -4.80 -4.27 4.92
CA ALA A 64 -3.77 -3.27 4.59
C ALA A 64 -2.68 -3.07 5.67
N SER A 65 -2.18 -1.84 5.86
CA SER A 65 -0.83 -1.56 6.40
C SER A 65 -0.52 -2.22 7.75
N LYS A 66 -1.35 -2.07 8.80
CA LYS A 66 -1.07 -2.68 10.12
C LYS A 66 -1.09 -4.21 10.03
N ALA A 67 -2.12 -4.76 9.38
CA ALA A 67 -2.24 -6.21 9.20
C ALA A 67 -1.03 -6.78 8.42
N ASN A 68 -0.59 -6.09 7.38
CA ASN A 68 0.55 -6.49 6.55
C ASN A 68 1.86 -6.57 7.36
N ILE A 69 2.11 -5.58 8.20
CA ILE A 69 3.29 -5.55 9.08
C ILE A 69 3.22 -6.71 10.09
N GLN A 70 2.05 -6.95 10.68
CA GLN A 70 1.85 -8.06 11.60
C GLN A 70 2.06 -9.42 10.93
N LEU A 71 1.61 -9.59 9.68
CA LEU A 71 1.85 -10.82 8.89
C LEU A 71 3.34 -11.04 8.57
N ILE A 72 4.12 -9.97 8.29
CA ILE A 72 5.58 -10.08 8.14
C ILE A 72 6.22 -10.49 9.46
N ALA A 73 5.87 -9.84 10.57
CA ALA A 73 6.41 -10.17 11.89
C ALA A 73 6.10 -11.64 12.28
N ALA A 74 4.90 -12.13 11.97
CA ALA A 74 4.52 -13.52 12.16
C ALA A 74 5.23 -14.49 11.20
N GLY A 75 5.89 -14.00 10.14
CA GLY A 75 6.51 -14.82 9.10
C GLY A 75 5.50 -15.48 8.16
N GLU A 76 4.29 -14.94 8.07
CA GLU A 76 3.23 -15.44 7.20
C GLU A 76 3.33 -14.90 5.78
N VAL A 77 3.95 -13.72 5.59
CA VAL A 77 4.27 -13.12 4.29
C VAL A 77 5.72 -12.66 4.23
N ASP A 78 6.23 -12.46 3.04
CA ASP A 78 7.62 -12.15 2.76
C ASP A 78 7.81 -10.70 2.24
N LEU A 79 6.77 -10.16 1.59
CA LEU A 79 6.72 -8.83 0.97
C LEU A 79 5.36 -8.22 1.27
N ALA A 80 5.29 -6.92 1.48
CA ALA A 80 4.02 -6.24 1.69
C ALA A 80 4.02 -4.80 1.18
N ILE A 81 2.85 -4.29 0.79
CA ILE A 81 2.63 -2.86 0.54
C ILE A 81 2.02 -2.24 1.79
N VAL A 82 2.62 -1.15 2.26
CA VAL A 82 2.18 -0.41 3.44
C VAL A 82 2.34 1.10 3.22
N GLN A 83 1.64 1.90 4.00
CA GLN A 83 1.90 3.33 4.08
C GLN A 83 3.23 3.60 4.80
N ASN A 84 3.99 4.61 4.36
CA ASN A 84 5.27 4.97 4.94
C ASN A 84 5.16 5.50 6.39
N ASP A 85 4.07 6.16 6.75
CA ASP A 85 3.76 6.58 8.12
C ASP A 85 3.52 5.37 9.04
N VAL A 86 2.68 4.42 8.62
CA VAL A 86 2.40 3.19 9.36
C VAL A 86 3.66 2.31 9.50
N MET A 87 4.50 2.28 8.47
CA MET A 87 5.82 1.64 8.51
C MET A 87 6.70 2.23 9.62
N ASP A 88 6.76 3.55 9.72
CA ASP A 88 7.53 4.27 10.75
C ASP A 88 6.99 4.00 12.15
N TYR A 89 5.65 4.08 12.33
CA TYR A 89 5.01 3.81 13.62
C TYR A 89 5.30 2.40 14.11
N ALA A 90 5.26 1.41 13.24
CA ALA A 90 5.61 0.04 13.60
C ALA A 90 7.08 -0.10 14.01
N TYR A 91 7.97 0.50 13.22
CA TYR A 91 9.42 0.41 13.47
C TYR A 91 9.82 1.09 14.78
N LYS A 92 9.15 2.18 15.16
CA LYS A 92 9.39 2.95 16.39
C LYS A 92 8.54 2.48 17.58
N GLY A 93 7.45 1.76 17.35
CA GLY A 93 6.49 1.38 18.40
C GLY A 93 5.68 2.57 18.90
N THR A 94 5.27 3.45 17.99
CA THR A 94 4.45 4.65 18.27
C THR A 94 3.06 4.54 17.64
N ASP A 95 2.19 5.46 17.96
CA ASP A 95 0.85 5.60 17.38
C ASP A 95 0.07 4.26 17.31
N LEU A 96 -0.24 3.78 16.11
CA LEU A 96 -0.92 2.50 15.86
C LEU A 96 -0.22 1.28 16.48
N PHE A 97 1.07 1.41 16.77
CA PHE A 97 1.92 0.35 17.30
C PHE A 97 2.46 0.65 18.70
N THR A 98 1.79 1.54 19.43
CA THR A 98 2.18 1.81 20.84
C THR A 98 2.15 0.52 21.65
N GLY A 99 3.34 0.08 22.12
CA GLY A 99 3.53 -1.18 22.83
C GLY A 99 3.67 -2.42 21.94
N GLU A 100 3.65 -2.26 20.60
CA GLU A 100 3.74 -3.34 19.61
C GLU A 100 4.89 -3.09 18.61
N GLN A 101 6.04 -2.55 19.07
CA GLN A 101 7.17 -2.30 18.18
C GLN A 101 7.62 -3.56 17.46
N THR A 102 7.84 -3.46 16.14
CA THR A 102 8.42 -4.54 15.34
C THR A 102 9.45 -4.00 14.36
N GLN A 103 10.56 -4.72 14.23
CA GLN A 103 11.67 -4.42 13.33
C GLN A 103 12.04 -5.65 12.47
N ASP A 104 11.10 -6.57 12.29
CA ASP A 104 11.30 -7.79 11.50
C ASP A 104 11.27 -7.55 9.99
N PHE A 105 11.17 -6.30 9.58
CA PHE A 105 11.12 -5.87 8.18
C PHE A 105 12.11 -4.74 7.90
N SER A 106 12.39 -4.54 6.62
CA SER A 106 13.14 -3.41 6.08
C SER A 106 12.38 -2.81 4.89
N ALA A 107 12.65 -1.56 4.55
CA ALA A 107 12.13 -0.94 3.35
C ALA A 107 12.76 -1.56 2.10
N MET A 108 11.96 -1.70 1.03
CA MET A 108 12.45 -2.05 -0.28
C MET A 108 12.37 -0.85 -1.23
N ALA A 109 11.22 -0.19 -1.34
CA ALA A 109 11.04 0.97 -2.22
C ALA A 109 9.72 1.69 -1.92
N ALA A 110 9.68 3.03 -1.98
CA ALA A 110 8.40 3.72 -2.18
C ALA A 110 7.94 3.56 -3.64
N LEU A 111 6.63 3.48 -3.85
CA LEU A 111 6.04 3.08 -5.13
C LEU A 111 5.29 4.22 -5.82
N TYR A 112 4.38 4.87 -5.11
CA TYR A 112 3.51 5.93 -5.62
C TYR A 112 2.89 6.74 -4.47
N ALA A 113 2.28 7.88 -4.81
CA ALA A 113 1.54 8.69 -3.86
C ALA A 113 0.18 8.07 -3.52
N GLU A 114 -0.06 7.83 -2.23
CA GLU A 114 -1.34 7.38 -1.68
C GLU A 114 -2.16 8.56 -1.20
N VAL A 115 -3.19 8.88 -1.96
CA VAL A 115 -3.97 10.10 -1.82
C VAL A 115 -5.10 9.92 -0.82
N CYS A 116 -5.20 10.81 0.16
CA CYS A 116 -6.30 10.86 1.11
C CYS A 116 -7.54 11.47 0.41
N GLN A 117 -8.50 10.62 0.07
CA GLN A 117 -9.71 10.99 -0.66
C GLN A 117 -10.90 10.92 0.31
N ILE A 118 -11.58 12.05 0.52
CA ILE A 118 -12.74 12.12 1.41
C ILE A 118 -13.98 12.27 0.53
N VAL A 119 -14.68 11.17 0.32
CA VAL A 119 -15.83 11.07 -0.60
C VAL A 119 -17.11 11.28 0.18
N ALA A 120 -17.97 12.19 -0.28
CA ALA A 120 -19.26 12.49 0.35
C ALA A 120 -20.42 12.36 -0.64
N ASP A 121 -21.61 12.03 -0.12
CA ASP A 121 -22.88 12.13 -0.86
C ASP A 121 -23.26 13.63 -0.96
N PRO A 122 -23.38 14.23 -2.16
CA PRO A 122 -23.78 15.62 -2.33
C PRO A 122 -25.13 15.94 -1.67
N SER A 123 -26.03 14.95 -1.57
CA SER A 123 -27.35 15.14 -0.95
C SER A 123 -27.31 15.20 0.58
N ALA A 124 -26.18 14.85 1.21
CA ALA A 124 -25.99 14.92 2.66
C ALA A 124 -25.70 16.33 3.18
N GLY A 125 -25.55 17.32 2.26
CA GLY A 125 -25.25 18.72 2.62
C GLY A 125 -23.86 18.91 3.20
N ILE A 126 -22.89 18.07 2.78
CA ILE A 126 -21.49 18.09 3.20
C ILE A 126 -20.71 18.82 2.09
N THR A 127 -20.09 19.93 2.43
CA THR A 127 -19.28 20.75 1.51
C THR A 127 -17.86 20.96 1.99
N SER A 128 -17.60 20.68 3.27
CA SER A 128 -16.29 20.77 3.91
C SER A 128 -16.10 19.67 4.94
N ILE A 129 -14.89 19.54 5.49
CA ILE A 129 -14.57 18.52 6.52
C ILE A 129 -15.31 18.82 7.82
N GLU A 130 -15.54 20.08 8.17
CA GLU A 130 -16.28 20.50 9.36
C GLU A 130 -17.73 20.01 9.36
N ASP A 131 -18.33 19.83 8.18
CA ASP A 131 -19.70 19.34 8.02
C ASP A 131 -19.84 17.85 8.37
N LEU A 132 -18.72 17.14 8.58
CA LEU A 132 -18.73 15.73 8.97
C LEU A 132 -19.20 15.49 10.41
N LYS A 133 -19.27 16.55 11.26
CA LYS A 133 -19.78 16.42 12.64
C LYS A 133 -21.21 15.91 12.64
N GLY A 134 -21.45 14.85 13.42
CA GLY A 134 -22.76 14.18 13.54
C GLY A 134 -23.13 13.29 12.36
N LYS A 135 -22.30 13.19 11.33
CA LYS A 135 -22.57 12.36 10.13
C LYS A 135 -22.13 10.91 10.33
N ASN A 136 -22.67 10.03 9.49
CA ASN A 136 -22.25 8.64 9.40
C ASN A 136 -21.03 8.57 8.48
N VAL A 137 -19.85 8.32 9.03
CA VAL A 137 -18.58 8.38 8.29
C VAL A 137 -17.83 7.06 8.39
N SER A 138 -17.52 6.45 7.24
CA SER A 138 -16.59 5.33 7.21
C SER A 138 -15.16 5.84 7.16
N VAL A 139 -14.33 5.35 8.08
CA VAL A 139 -12.92 5.75 8.23
C VAL A 139 -11.94 4.65 7.74
N GLY A 140 -12.44 3.70 6.96
CA GLY A 140 -11.66 2.54 6.51
C GLY A 140 -11.75 1.35 7.46
N ASP A 141 -11.09 0.26 7.10
CA ASP A 141 -11.02 -0.94 7.94
C ASP A 141 -10.39 -0.63 9.29
N ALA A 142 -10.86 -1.30 10.34
CA ALA A 142 -10.33 -1.12 11.70
C ALA A 142 -8.83 -1.44 11.75
N GLY A 143 -8.02 -0.52 12.29
CA GLY A 143 -6.57 -0.64 12.36
C GLY A 143 -5.86 -0.40 11.03
N SER A 144 -6.57 0.04 9.98
CA SER A 144 -5.92 0.41 8.71
C SER A 144 -5.20 1.76 8.82
N GLY A 145 -4.23 1.99 7.92
CA GLY A 145 -3.61 3.32 7.78
C GLY A 145 -4.63 4.40 7.42
N VAL A 146 -5.68 4.04 6.68
CA VAL A 146 -6.80 4.94 6.32
C VAL A 146 -7.52 5.45 7.56
N GLU A 147 -7.82 4.57 8.53
CA GLU A 147 -8.44 4.99 9.80
C GLU A 147 -7.56 6.00 10.54
N PHE A 148 -6.25 5.81 10.46
CA PHE A 148 -5.29 6.70 11.09
C PHE A 148 -5.22 8.06 10.39
N ASN A 149 -5.14 8.06 9.06
CA ASN A 149 -5.18 9.31 8.29
C ASN A 149 -6.50 10.05 8.52
N ALA A 150 -7.64 9.33 8.56
CA ALA A 150 -8.94 9.93 8.89
C ALA A 150 -8.94 10.57 10.27
N LYS A 151 -8.36 9.90 11.28
CA LYS A 151 -8.23 10.45 12.63
C LYS A 151 -7.42 11.74 12.62
N GLN A 152 -6.23 11.72 12.04
CA GLN A 152 -5.33 12.88 12.01
C GLN A 152 -5.94 14.06 11.25
N ILE A 153 -6.56 13.80 10.09
CA ILE A 153 -7.22 14.86 9.31
C ILE A 153 -8.40 15.44 10.10
N LEU A 154 -9.27 14.62 10.67
CA LEU A 154 -10.41 15.11 11.47
C LEU A 154 -9.93 15.92 12.69
N GLU A 155 -8.93 15.43 13.42
CA GLU A 155 -8.38 16.12 14.60
C GLU A 155 -7.77 17.49 14.23
N ALA A 156 -7.16 17.64 13.05
CA ALA A 156 -6.70 18.95 12.57
C ALA A 156 -7.83 19.95 12.43
N TYR A 157 -9.04 19.50 12.07
CA TYR A 157 -10.27 20.31 12.00
C TYR A 157 -11.03 20.37 13.35
N GLY A 158 -10.41 19.91 14.45
CA GLY A 158 -11.06 19.91 15.78
C GLY A 158 -12.25 18.94 15.86
N ILE A 159 -12.22 17.86 15.09
CA ILE A 159 -13.23 16.81 15.07
C ILE A 159 -12.58 15.52 15.59
N THR A 160 -13.18 14.88 16.58
CA THR A 160 -12.75 13.57 17.07
C THR A 160 -13.65 12.48 16.52
N PHE A 161 -13.27 11.22 16.68
CA PHE A 161 -14.14 10.10 16.32
C PHE A 161 -15.46 10.05 17.15
N ASP A 162 -15.49 10.70 18.31
CA ASP A 162 -16.72 10.83 19.12
C ASP A 162 -17.69 11.88 18.56
N ASP A 163 -17.22 12.77 17.69
CA ASP A 163 -18.04 13.80 17.04
C ASP A 163 -18.73 13.29 15.76
N ILE A 164 -18.46 12.05 15.33
CA ILE A 164 -19.05 11.41 14.13
C ILE A 164 -19.66 10.05 14.50
N ASN A 165 -20.57 9.57 13.68
CA ASN A 165 -21.04 8.17 13.77
C ASN A 165 -20.06 7.29 12.97
N LYS A 166 -18.92 6.99 13.61
CA LYS A 166 -17.80 6.26 12.99
C LYS A 166 -18.21 4.85 12.57
N GLN A 167 -17.83 4.46 11.37
CA GLN A 167 -17.93 3.10 10.87
C GLN A 167 -16.58 2.64 10.32
N ASN A 168 -16.27 1.35 10.48
CA ASN A 168 -15.08 0.73 9.91
C ASN A 168 -15.52 -0.22 8.79
N LEU A 169 -15.36 0.22 7.54
CA LEU A 169 -15.74 -0.53 6.34
C LEU A 169 -14.58 -0.53 5.34
N SER A 170 -14.47 -1.60 4.56
CA SER A 170 -13.57 -1.63 3.39
C SER A 170 -14.02 -0.63 2.32
N PHE A 171 -13.17 -0.30 1.35
CA PHE A 171 -13.50 0.66 0.30
C PHE A 171 -14.74 0.27 -0.50
N SER A 172 -14.87 -1.01 -0.86
CA SER A 172 -16.09 -1.49 -1.55
C SER A 172 -17.33 -1.39 -0.68
N ALA A 173 -17.24 -1.82 0.59
CA ALA A 173 -18.36 -1.72 1.51
C ALA A 173 -18.74 -0.27 1.81
N SER A 174 -17.76 0.67 1.85
CA SER A 174 -18.02 2.10 2.00
C SER A 174 -18.74 2.67 0.78
N ALA A 175 -18.29 2.33 -0.44
CA ALA A 175 -18.93 2.75 -1.67
C ALA A 175 -20.40 2.24 -1.75
N ASP A 176 -20.63 0.97 -1.42
CA ASP A 176 -21.97 0.38 -1.36
C ASP A 176 -22.84 1.06 -0.29
N ALA A 177 -22.27 1.31 0.90
CA ALA A 177 -23.00 1.96 1.98
C ALA A 177 -23.34 3.44 1.64
N LEU A 178 -22.47 4.18 0.96
CA LEU A 178 -22.74 5.53 0.46
C LEU A 178 -23.86 5.51 -0.59
N LYS A 179 -23.78 4.60 -1.55
CA LYS A 179 -24.81 4.39 -2.58
C LYS A 179 -26.17 4.08 -1.97
N ASP A 180 -26.20 3.26 -0.92
CA ASP A 180 -27.41 2.88 -0.19
C ASP A 180 -27.86 3.97 0.82
N LYS A 181 -27.14 5.09 0.93
CA LYS A 181 -27.39 6.17 1.91
C LYS A 181 -27.34 5.71 3.37
N LYS A 182 -26.54 4.70 3.66
CA LYS A 182 -26.28 4.21 5.03
C LYS A 182 -25.15 4.97 5.72
N ILE A 183 -24.27 5.58 4.92
CA ILE A 183 -23.25 6.53 5.37
C ILE A 183 -23.37 7.79 4.53
N ASP A 184 -22.83 8.90 5.05
CA ASP A 184 -22.85 10.22 4.43
C ASP A 184 -21.53 10.55 3.73
N ALA A 185 -20.42 9.97 4.23
CA ALA A 185 -19.08 10.13 3.67
C ALA A 185 -18.17 8.94 4.02
N PHE A 186 -17.06 8.81 3.28
CA PHE A 186 -16.00 7.86 3.63
C PHE A 186 -14.60 8.38 3.28
N PHE A 187 -13.62 7.93 4.05
CA PHE A 187 -12.20 8.12 3.78
C PHE A 187 -11.65 6.96 2.96
N CYS A 188 -10.79 7.29 2.00
CA CYS A 188 -10.08 6.34 1.16
C CYS A 188 -8.66 6.86 0.91
N THR A 189 -7.64 6.28 1.55
CA THR A 189 -6.24 6.58 1.25
C THR A 189 -5.73 5.51 0.30
N ALA A 190 -5.57 5.86 -0.97
CA ALA A 190 -5.20 4.96 -2.05
C ALA A 190 -4.64 5.73 -3.26
N GLY A 191 -4.09 5.04 -4.25
CA GLY A 191 -3.74 5.68 -5.53
C GLY A 191 -4.98 6.20 -6.25
N ALA A 192 -4.98 7.48 -6.62
CA ALA A 192 -6.02 8.07 -7.45
C ALA A 192 -5.69 7.86 -8.95
N PRO A 193 -6.70 7.52 -9.82
CA PRO A 193 -8.05 7.12 -9.45
C PRO A 193 -8.11 5.74 -8.75
N THR A 194 -9.03 5.60 -7.78
CA THR A 194 -9.27 4.35 -7.05
C THR A 194 -10.49 3.65 -7.61
N SER A 195 -10.42 2.34 -7.87
CA SER A 195 -11.52 1.58 -8.52
C SER A 195 -12.85 1.72 -7.77
N ALA A 196 -12.86 1.59 -6.44
CA ALA A 196 -14.09 1.74 -5.65
C ALA A 196 -14.79 3.08 -5.85
N ILE A 197 -14.02 4.19 -5.96
CA ILE A 197 -14.56 5.53 -6.20
C ILE A 197 -14.98 5.69 -7.65
N THR A 198 -14.19 5.18 -8.60
CA THR A 198 -14.51 5.21 -10.03
C THR A 198 -15.83 4.50 -10.31
N ASP A 199 -16.00 3.29 -9.78
CA ASP A 199 -17.22 2.49 -9.96
C ASP A 199 -18.44 3.18 -9.33
N LEU A 200 -18.28 3.74 -8.13
CA LEU A 200 -19.32 4.54 -7.47
C LEU A 200 -19.73 5.75 -8.33
N ALA A 201 -18.76 6.51 -8.82
CA ALA A 201 -18.98 7.73 -9.61
C ALA A 201 -19.62 7.48 -10.98
N THR A 202 -19.62 6.24 -11.49
CA THR A 202 -20.34 5.90 -12.75
C THR A 202 -21.87 5.92 -12.59
N SER A 203 -22.37 5.66 -11.40
CA SER A 203 -23.80 5.51 -11.12
C SER A 203 -24.36 6.50 -10.09
N ASN A 204 -23.51 7.17 -9.34
CA ASN A 204 -23.87 8.08 -8.26
C ASN A 204 -23.10 9.38 -8.38
N ALA A 205 -23.77 10.51 -8.11
CA ALA A 205 -23.05 11.76 -7.90
C ALA A 205 -22.24 11.66 -6.60
N ILE A 206 -21.01 12.14 -6.64
CA ILE A 206 -20.12 12.23 -5.49
C ILE A 206 -19.50 13.62 -5.38
N THR A 207 -19.06 13.98 -4.19
CA THR A 207 -18.18 15.12 -3.93
C THR A 207 -16.92 14.58 -3.26
N ILE A 208 -15.75 15.11 -3.62
CA ILE A 208 -14.51 14.87 -2.88
C ILE A 208 -14.16 16.16 -2.14
N LEU A 209 -14.02 16.06 -0.82
CA LEU A 209 -13.76 17.23 0.02
C LEU A 209 -12.29 17.66 -0.07
N ASN A 210 -12.07 18.97 -0.05
CA ASN A 210 -10.73 19.53 0.05
C ASN A 210 -10.20 19.46 1.48
N VAL A 211 -8.89 19.28 1.61
CA VAL A 211 -8.12 19.68 2.79
C VAL A 211 -7.52 21.04 2.46
N ASP A 212 -7.92 22.08 3.18
CA ASP A 212 -7.43 23.43 2.90
C ASP A 212 -5.94 23.61 3.24
N ASP A 213 -5.34 24.68 2.70
CA ASP A 213 -3.89 24.88 2.80
C ASP A 213 -3.40 25.09 4.24
N GLU A 214 -4.21 25.66 5.14
CA GLU A 214 -3.85 25.90 6.55
C GLU A 214 -3.75 24.58 7.31
N HIS A 215 -4.80 23.75 7.22
CA HIS A 215 -4.83 22.43 7.88
C HIS A 215 -3.83 21.46 7.26
N ALA A 216 -3.64 21.52 5.93
CA ALA A 216 -2.62 20.73 5.25
C ALA A 216 -1.20 21.05 5.74
N GLN A 217 -0.85 22.32 5.90
CA GLN A 217 0.46 22.74 6.40
C GLN A 217 0.66 22.35 7.86
N ALA A 218 -0.37 22.48 8.70
CA ALA A 218 -0.31 22.04 10.09
C ALA A 218 -0.07 20.52 10.19
N LEU A 219 -0.82 19.72 9.41
CA LEU A 219 -0.64 18.26 9.34
C LEU A 219 0.76 17.85 8.88
N ILE A 220 1.32 18.52 7.87
CA ILE A 220 2.68 18.25 7.38
C ILE A 220 3.74 18.62 8.44
N ALA A 221 3.51 19.66 9.23
CA ALA A 221 4.42 20.04 10.31
C ALA A 221 4.45 19.02 11.44
N ASP A 222 3.29 18.47 11.82
CA ASP A 222 3.14 17.47 12.88
C ASP A 222 3.49 16.05 12.39
N TYR A 223 3.18 15.74 11.14
CA TYR A 223 3.34 14.44 10.51
C TYR A 223 4.08 14.57 9.17
N PRO A 224 5.42 14.58 9.16
CA PRO A 224 6.23 14.87 7.96
C PRO A 224 6.15 13.78 6.87
N PHE A 225 5.32 12.78 7.04
CA PHE A 225 4.99 11.78 6.02
C PHE A 225 4.00 12.29 4.97
N TYR A 226 3.20 13.31 5.34
CA TYR A 226 2.26 13.92 4.43
C TYR A 226 2.95 14.86 3.45
N ALA A 227 2.41 14.90 2.24
CA ALA A 227 2.67 15.93 1.24
C ALA A 227 1.35 16.44 0.69
N GLN A 228 1.29 17.73 0.30
CA GLN A 228 0.13 18.23 -0.46
C GLN A 228 0.03 17.51 -1.80
N TYR A 229 -1.17 17.14 -2.19
CA TYR A 229 -1.43 16.46 -3.44
C TYR A 229 -2.71 16.99 -4.10
N PRO A 230 -2.64 17.48 -5.36
CA PRO A 230 -3.83 17.83 -6.11
C PRO A 230 -4.41 16.58 -6.79
N ILE A 231 -5.71 16.32 -6.62
CA ILE A 231 -6.44 15.38 -7.47
C ILE A 231 -6.91 16.19 -8.68
N PRO A 232 -6.45 15.90 -9.91
CA PRO A 232 -6.81 16.67 -11.08
C PRO A 232 -8.32 16.64 -11.37
N ALA A 233 -8.84 17.74 -11.89
CA ALA A 233 -10.20 17.80 -12.42
C ALA A 233 -10.46 16.66 -13.41
N GLY A 234 -11.64 16.06 -13.35
CA GLY A 234 -12.03 14.96 -14.24
C GLY A 234 -11.41 13.58 -13.88
N THR A 235 -10.69 13.47 -12.75
CA THR A 235 -10.19 12.16 -12.26
C THR A 235 -11.34 11.19 -12.00
N TYR A 236 -12.48 11.69 -11.53
CA TYR A 236 -13.71 10.93 -11.33
C TYR A 236 -14.88 11.61 -12.04
N ASN A 237 -15.83 10.81 -12.51
CA ASN A 237 -17.03 11.33 -13.16
C ASN A 237 -17.80 12.28 -12.23
N GLY A 238 -18.10 13.50 -12.70
CA GLY A 238 -18.80 14.54 -11.95
C GLY A 238 -17.93 15.30 -10.94
N VAL A 239 -16.61 15.09 -10.91
CA VAL A 239 -15.64 15.89 -10.15
C VAL A 239 -14.86 16.75 -11.14
N ASP A 240 -15.43 17.91 -11.50
CA ASP A 240 -14.96 18.75 -12.59
C ASP A 240 -13.95 19.82 -12.16
N GLU A 241 -13.66 19.93 -10.88
CA GLU A 241 -12.66 20.84 -10.31
C GLU A 241 -11.50 20.05 -9.67
N GLU A 242 -10.32 20.70 -9.59
CA GLU A 242 -9.18 20.16 -8.85
C GLU A 242 -9.51 20.10 -7.37
N VAL A 243 -9.19 18.97 -6.72
CA VAL A 243 -9.35 18.80 -5.27
C VAL A 243 -7.99 18.82 -4.60
N LYS A 244 -7.80 19.77 -3.69
CA LYS A 244 -6.60 19.82 -2.85
C LYS A 244 -6.72 18.85 -1.70
N THR A 245 -5.70 18.02 -1.50
CA THR A 245 -5.67 17.07 -0.40
C THR A 245 -4.23 16.74 0.00
N LEU A 246 -4.07 15.69 0.79
CA LEU A 246 -2.80 15.15 1.27
C LEU A 246 -2.56 13.76 0.69
N ALA A 247 -1.30 13.38 0.62
CA ALA A 247 -0.89 12.04 0.29
C ALA A 247 0.24 11.57 1.22
N VAL A 248 0.30 10.26 1.46
CA VAL A 248 1.44 9.53 2.00
C VAL A 248 2.06 8.67 0.90
N LYS A 249 3.10 7.90 1.19
CA LYS A 249 3.72 7.02 0.19
C LYS A 249 3.31 5.57 0.40
N ALA A 250 2.81 4.91 -0.65
CA ALA A 250 2.77 3.45 -0.69
C ALA A 250 4.19 2.92 -0.79
N THR A 251 4.57 2.00 0.08
CA THR A 251 5.95 1.53 0.22
C THR A 251 5.98 0.01 0.29
N PHE A 252 6.86 -0.63 -0.47
CA PHE A 252 7.20 -2.02 -0.25
C PHE A 252 8.09 -2.17 0.96
N ILE A 253 7.71 -3.06 1.86
CA ILE A 253 8.53 -3.59 2.94
C ILE A 253 8.74 -5.09 2.73
N VAL A 254 9.89 -5.58 3.11
CA VAL A 254 10.29 -6.99 2.99
C VAL A 254 10.70 -7.56 4.33
N SER A 255 10.44 -8.85 4.54
CA SER A 255 10.95 -9.59 5.69
C SER A 255 12.48 -9.61 5.71
N ASN A 256 13.09 -9.31 6.86
CA ASN A 256 14.53 -9.39 7.07
C ASN A 256 15.09 -10.82 6.91
N LYS A 257 14.22 -11.84 6.75
CA LYS A 257 14.60 -13.24 6.50
C LYS A 257 14.89 -13.51 5.03
N LEU A 258 14.49 -12.62 4.10
CA LEU A 258 14.83 -12.76 2.68
C LEU A 258 16.34 -12.55 2.48
N SER A 259 16.90 -13.25 1.50
CA SER A 259 18.32 -13.07 1.17
C SER A 259 18.57 -11.73 0.46
N GLU A 260 19.77 -11.18 0.62
CA GLU A 260 20.21 -9.98 -0.11
C GLU A 260 19.98 -10.13 -1.62
N ASP A 261 20.36 -11.29 -2.17
CA ASP A 261 20.25 -11.56 -3.61
C ASP A 261 18.78 -11.58 -4.08
N THR A 262 17.88 -12.20 -3.32
CA THR A 262 16.43 -12.21 -3.64
C THR A 262 15.87 -10.80 -3.69
N VAL A 263 16.16 -9.98 -2.69
CA VAL A 263 15.62 -8.60 -2.62
C VAL A 263 16.28 -7.71 -3.66
N TYR A 264 17.58 -7.89 -3.93
CA TYR A 264 18.28 -7.20 -5.02
C TYR A 264 17.62 -7.52 -6.38
N GLN A 265 17.36 -8.79 -6.69
CA GLN A 265 16.71 -9.20 -7.93
C GLN A 265 15.31 -8.61 -8.06
N MET A 266 14.50 -8.63 -6.98
CA MET A 266 13.16 -8.02 -6.98
C MET A 266 13.23 -6.51 -7.22
N THR A 267 14.11 -5.80 -6.52
CA THR A 267 14.27 -4.35 -6.64
C THR A 267 14.72 -3.97 -8.05
N LYS A 268 15.72 -4.67 -8.58
CA LYS A 268 16.22 -4.47 -9.93
C LYS A 268 15.13 -4.73 -10.98
N ALA A 269 14.43 -5.86 -10.89
CA ALA A 269 13.35 -6.20 -11.82
C ALA A 269 12.20 -5.19 -11.75
N LEU A 270 11.87 -4.65 -10.57
CA LEU A 270 10.84 -3.63 -10.39
C LEU A 270 11.14 -2.37 -11.22
N PHE A 271 12.34 -1.82 -11.12
CA PHE A 271 12.68 -0.56 -11.77
C PHE A 271 13.10 -0.73 -13.23
N GLU A 272 13.79 -1.81 -13.59
CA GLU A 272 14.21 -2.07 -14.98
C GLU A 272 13.05 -2.51 -15.89
N ASN A 273 11.90 -2.91 -15.34
CA ASN A 273 10.72 -3.28 -16.10
C ASN A 273 9.53 -2.33 -15.89
N LYS A 274 9.80 -1.06 -15.57
CA LYS A 274 8.80 0.00 -15.37
C LYS A 274 7.75 0.04 -16.50
N ASP A 275 8.17 -0.05 -17.76
CA ASP A 275 7.26 0.03 -18.91
C ASP A 275 6.29 -1.15 -18.96
N ALA A 276 6.75 -2.36 -18.66
CA ALA A 276 5.88 -3.54 -18.57
C ALA A 276 4.88 -3.41 -17.41
N ILE A 277 5.33 -2.94 -16.26
CA ILE A 277 4.47 -2.68 -15.09
C ILE A 277 3.45 -1.58 -15.41
N THR A 278 3.87 -0.51 -16.12
CA THR A 278 2.97 0.58 -16.54
C THR A 278 1.89 0.07 -17.51
N THR A 279 2.26 -0.85 -18.39
CA THR A 279 1.30 -1.49 -19.31
C THR A 279 0.30 -2.35 -18.55
N ALA A 280 0.73 -3.04 -17.50
CA ALA A 280 -0.15 -3.87 -16.66
C ALA A 280 -1.00 -3.04 -15.69
N HIS A 281 -0.49 -1.92 -15.17
CA HIS A 281 -1.21 -1.03 -14.27
C HIS A 281 -0.64 0.40 -14.34
N ALA A 282 -1.51 1.40 -14.52
CA ALA A 282 -1.13 2.80 -14.74
C ALA A 282 -0.19 3.39 -13.67
N LYS A 283 -0.28 2.94 -12.41
CA LYS A 283 0.62 3.35 -11.32
C LYS A 283 2.10 2.97 -11.56
N GLY A 284 2.39 2.09 -12.51
CA GLY A 284 3.76 1.81 -12.94
C GLY A 284 4.48 3.06 -13.49
N ALA A 285 3.74 4.01 -14.06
CA ALA A 285 4.30 5.27 -14.53
C ALA A 285 4.92 6.13 -13.41
N GLU A 286 4.47 5.95 -12.16
CA GLU A 286 4.99 6.67 -10.99
C GLU A 286 6.28 6.03 -10.41
N LEU A 287 6.68 4.84 -10.84
CA LEU A 287 7.94 4.24 -10.41
C LEU A 287 9.12 5.13 -10.82
N ASP A 288 9.83 5.62 -9.83
CA ASP A 288 11.01 6.46 -9.99
C ASP A 288 12.03 6.14 -8.89
N PRO A 289 13.30 5.84 -9.22
CA PRO A 289 14.30 5.49 -8.22
C PRO A 289 14.60 6.59 -7.20
N ALA A 290 14.52 7.87 -7.59
CA ALA A 290 14.73 8.97 -6.65
C ALA A 290 13.57 9.08 -5.67
N TYR A 291 12.31 8.99 -6.17
CA TYR A 291 11.12 8.95 -5.34
C TYR A 291 11.12 7.74 -4.39
N ALA A 292 11.62 6.60 -4.87
CA ALA A 292 11.61 5.34 -4.14
C ALA A 292 12.44 5.36 -2.85
N VAL A 293 13.48 6.20 -2.81
CA VAL A 293 14.39 6.30 -1.66
C VAL A 293 14.16 7.55 -0.80
N GLU A 294 13.41 8.52 -1.33
CA GLU A 294 13.17 9.78 -0.65
C GLU A 294 12.24 9.60 0.55
N SER A 295 12.62 10.19 1.70
CA SER A 295 11.80 10.22 2.94
C SER A 295 11.42 8.84 3.48
N ILE A 296 12.26 7.83 3.29
CA ILE A 296 12.15 6.52 3.92
C ILE A 296 12.83 6.59 5.29
N SER A 297 12.04 6.38 6.34
CA SER A 297 12.47 6.56 7.74
C SER A 297 12.99 5.29 8.42
N VAL A 298 12.91 4.14 7.75
CA VAL A 298 13.41 2.86 8.26
C VAL A 298 14.56 2.36 7.37
N PRO A 299 15.45 1.49 7.87
CA PRO A 299 16.56 0.96 7.07
C PRO A 299 16.05 0.25 5.81
N PHE A 300 16.76 0.44 4.70
CA PHE A 300 16.58 -0.37 3.52
C PHE A 300 17.11 -1.79 3.76
N HIS A 301 16.45 -2.76 3.12
CA HIS A 301 17.01 -4.10 3.04
C HIS A 301 18.33 -4.08 2.25
N PRO A 302 19.39 -4.82 2.68
CA PRO A 302 20.70 -4.79 2.00
C PRO A 302 20.64 -5.00 0.49
N GLY A 303 19.73 -5.85 0.00
CA GLY A 303 19.55 -6.08 -1.43
C GLY A 303 18.96 -4.87 -2.17
N ALA A 304 18.01 -4.15 -1.55
CA ALA A 304 17.46 -2.92 -2.13
C ALA A 304 18.50 -1.79 -2.10
N GLU A 305 19.17 -1.62 -0.96
CA GLU A 305 20.24 -0.62 -0.79
C GLU A 305 21.34 -0.80 -1.84
N LYS A 306 21.76 -2.05 -2.07
CA LYS A 306 22.78 -2.41 -3.09
C LYS A 306 22.35 -1.96 -4.49
N TYR A 307 21.12 -2.24 -4.89
CA TYR A 307 20.62 -1.80 -6.19
C TYR A 307 20.57 -0.27 -6.31
N PHE A 308 20.03 0.43 -5.31
CA PHE A 308 19.95 1.88 -5.33
C PHE A 308 21.31 2.58 -5.31
N LYS A 309 22.32 2.00 -4.66
CA LYS A 309 23.72 2.47 -4.73
C LYS A 309 24.32 2.23 -6.12
N GLU A 310 24.06 1.07 -6.72
CA GLU A 310 24.55 0.74 -8.06
C GLU A 310 24.07 1.75 -9.12
N ILE A 311 22.82 2.21 -9.01
CA ILE A 311 22.24 3.19 -9.95
C ILE A 311 22.41 4.64 -9.51
N GLY A 312 23.07 4.90 -8.36
CA GLY A 312 23.32 6.25 -7.83
C GLY A 312 22.11 6.95 -7.23
N ALA A 313 21.05 6.24 -6.91
CA ALA A 313 19.86 6.78 -6.22
C ALA A 313 20.10 6.92 -4.70
N LEU A 314 20.99 6.12 -4.11
CA LEU A 314 21.53 6.26 -2.75
C LEU A 314 23.02 6.49 -2.80
N SER A 315 23.54 7.24 -1.82
CA SER A 315 24.98 7.51 -1.62
C SER A 315 25.68 6.46 -0.75
#